data_d98f871610b301b14e50ece517553a9b
#
_entry.id   d98f871610b301b14e50ece517553a9b
#
_cell.length_a   1.000
_cell.length_b   1.000
_cell.length_c   1.000
_cell.angle_alpha   90.00
_cell.angle_beta   90.00
_cell.angle_gamma   90.00
#
_symmetry.space_group_name_H-M   'P 1'
#
loop_
_entity.id
_entity.type
_entity.pdbx_description
1 polymer ?
#
loop_
_entity_poly.entity_id
_entity_poly.type
_entity_poly.pdbx_seq_one_letter_code
_entity_poly.pdbx_strand_id
1 'polypeptide(L)'
;DMPGKKKKVILISVIVIALIVAFIVYRKLNQVDNYHDKYAGYDLDSDVQGVSRDSTYAKYLLLYGEKAKPSANVEVDLFQYTDASGISVMEGYEGEDKVLHMEDEAKVSWQVDIPETGLYNMYIEYYPVESRGVDIERAFYINGVLPFAGSDDLAFSRVWGDKNEVREDNQGNEIRPTQVELPRWQSAYFKDYMGYYTEPYQYYFEAGANTITFEAVNEPMVIRRLVIAAINEQPDYEGYIAAVDKNTYKNSDTAFEQKVQGEDSTFRSAPSLYATYDRSSATTEPYSSAKIKLNMIGGQAWKVSGQWIEWEVTVPEDGLYEISIKGRQNYQRGFVSNRAVYIDGVIPFKEVSAIPFKYDNAWEMLT
;
A
#
# COMPACT_ATOMS: atom_id res chain seq x y z
N ASP A 1 4.93 -80.12 -26.40
CA ASP A 1 4.02 -79.51 -25.43
C ASP A 1 4.78 -79.26 -24.11
N MET A 2 5.07 -77.98 -23.81
CA MET A 2 5.70 -77.63 -22.54
C MET A 2 4.73 -77.89 -21.38
N PRO A 3 5.17 -78.51 -20.29
CA PRO A 3 4.32 -78.81 -19.15
C PRO A 3 3.78 -77.52 -18.56
N GLY A 4 2.51 -77.52 -18.15
CA GLY A 4 1.72 -76.33 -17.80
C GLY A 4 2.35 -75.40 -16.74
N LYS A 5 3.28 -75.89 -15.90
CA LYS A 5 4.05 -75.07 -14.97
C LYS A 5 5.03 -74.11 -15.65
N LYS A 6 5.67 -74.53 -16.78
CA LYS A 6 6.60 -73.66 -17.53
C LYS A 6 5.85 -72.57 -18.27
N LYS A 7 4.67 -72.82 -18.81
CA LYS A 7 3.82 -71.82 -19.46
C LYS A 7 3.36 -70.73 -18.47
N LYS A 8 3.02 -71.12 -17.20
CA LYS A 8 2.66 -70.18 -16.13
C LYS A 8 3.85 -69.30 -15.71
N VAL A 9 5.04 -69.88 -15.60
CA VAL A 9 6.23 -69.11 -15.23
C VAL A 9 6.60 -68.09 -16.32
N ILE A 10 6.53 -68.49 -17.60
CA ILE A 10 6.78 -67.54 -18.72
C ILE A 10 5.74 -66.44 -18.75
N LEU A 11 4.46 -66.74 -18.54
CA LEU A 11 3.40 -65.72 -18.50
C LEU A 11 3.61 -64.70 -17.34
N ILE A 12 3.95 -65.19 -16.15
CA ILE A 12 4.24 -64.33 -15.02
C ILE A 12 5.46 -63.43 -15.29
N SER A 13 6.53 -64.01 -15.88
CA SER A 13 7.71 -63.23 -16.24
C SER A 13 7.43 -62.13 -17.27
N VAL A 14 6.57 -62.39 -18.27
CA VAL A 14 6.15 -61.39 -19.25
C VAL A 14 5.35 -60.27 -18.59
N ILE A 15 4.44 -60.62 -17.67
CA ILE A 15 3.63 -59.61 -16.94
C ILE A 15 4.55 -58.75 -16.06
N VAL A 16 5.54 -59.33 -15.34
CA VAL A 16 6.47 -58.57 -14.52
C VAL A 16 7.32 -57.63 -15.37
N ILE A 17 7.83 -58.09 -16.50
CA ILE A 17 8.59 -57.23 -17.42
C ILE A 17 7.70 -56.10 -17.98
N ALA A 18 6.46 -56.37 -18.32
CA ALA A 18 5.52 -55.33 -18.79
C ALA A 18 5.23 -54.27 -17.71
N LEU A 19 5.09 -54.71 -16.45
CA LEU A 19 4.92 -53.79 -15.32
C LEU A 19 6.18 -52.95 -15.06
N ILE A 20 7.37 -53.53 -15.16
CA ILE A 20 8.63 -52.78 -15.04
C ILE A 20 8.75 -51.73 -16.14
N VAL A 21 8.46 -52.11 -17.39
CA VAL A 21 8.48 -51.17 -18.53
C VAL A 21 7.46 -50.05 -18.34
N ALA A 22 6.24 -50.39 -17.92
CA ALA A 22 5.20 -49.42 -17.64
C ALA A 22 5.61 -48.45 -16.52
N PHE A 23 6.27 -48.97 -15.46
CA PHE A 23 6.79 -48.14 -14.38
C PHE A 23 7.93 -47.21 -14.83
N ILE A 24 8.84 -47.68 -15.66
CA ILE A 24 9.90 -46.88 -16.25
C ILE A 24 9.34 -45.75 -17.14
N VAL A 25 8.36 -46.10 -17.98
CA VAL A 25 7.67 -45.11 -18.84
C VAL A 25 6.90 -44.11 -17.99
N TYR A 26 6.19 -44.55 -16.95
CA TYR A 26 5.49 -43.68 -16.02
C TYR A 26 6.45 -42.73 -15.31
N ARG A 27 7.59 -43.21 -14.82
CA ARG A 27 8.62 -42.34 -14.19
C ARG A 27 9.19 -41.34 -15.19
N LYS A 28 9.37 -41.72 -16.46
CA LYS A 28 9.92 -40.84 -17.48
C LYS A 28 8.91 -39.76 -17.91
N LEU A 29 7.62 -40.11 -17.97
CA LEU A 29 6.52 -39.17 -18.30
C LEU A 29 6.20 -38.20 -17.13
N ASN A 30 6.42 -38.64 -15.90
CA ASN A 30 6.20 -37.83 -14.69
C ASN A 30 7.52 -37.30 -14.06
N GLN A 31 8.61 -37.30 -14.80
CA GLN A 31 9.84 -36.65 -14.38
C GLN A 31 9.60 -35.16 -14.35
N VAL A 32 9.49 -34.58 -13.16
CA VAL A 32 9.47 -33.14 -12.99
C VAL A 32 10.80 -32.63 -13.53
N ASP A 33 10.75 -31.78 -14.56
CA ASP A 33 11.95 -31.14 -15.09
C ASP A 33 12.70 -30.49 -13.94
N ASN A 34 13.94 -30.90 -13.75
CA ASN A 34 14.81 -30.21 -12.80
C ASN A 34 15.11 -28.84 -13.41
N TYR A 35 14.47 -27.80 -12.88
CA TYR A 35 14.66 -26.43 -13.35
C TYR A 35 16.13 -26.00 -13.32
N HIS A 36 16.92 -26.52 -12.39
CA HIS A 36 18.35 -26.29 -12.33
C HIS A 36 19.08 -26.78 -13.60
N ASP A 37 18.74 -27.99 -14.07
CA ASP A 37 19.35 -28.55 -15.28
C ASP A 37 18.82 -27.89 -16.57
N LYS A 38 17.55 -27.49 -16.56
CA LYS A 38 16.91 -26.80 -17.67
C LYS A 38 17.50 -25.41 -17.92
N TYR A 39 17.93 -24.72 -16.86
CA TYR A 39 18.49 -23.37 -16.93
C TYR A 39 20.00 -23.33 -16.62
N ALA A 40 20.69 -24.49 -16.61
CA ALA A 40 22.13 -24.62 -16.33
C ALA A 40 23.06 -23.98 -17.37
N GLY A 41 22.61 -23.18 -18.27
CA GLY A 41 23.40 -22.38 -19.20
C GLY A 41 22.89 -20.98 -19.38
N TYR A 42 21.85 -20.65 -18.64
CA TYR A 42 21.31 -19.29 -18.60
C TYR A 42 21.97 -18.53 -17.47
N ASP A 43 22.58 -17.42 -17.79
CA ASP A 43 22.99 -16.44 -16.82
C ASP A 43 21.76 -15.64 -16.37
N LEU A 44 21.10 -16.17 -15.35
CA LEU A 44 19.92 -15.55 -14.77
C LEU A 44 20.23 -14.25 -14.02
N ASP A 45 21.50 -13.97 -13.79
CA ASP A 45 21.96 -12.72 -13.14
C ASP A 45 22.21 -11.60 -14.18
N SER A 46 22.35 -11.94 -15.47
CA SER A 46 22.68 -10.95 -16.51
C SER A 46 21.49 -10.13 -17.03
N ASP A 47 20.25 -10.66 -16.90
CA ASP A 47 19.04 -9.97 -17.36
C ASP A 47 18.42 -9.05 -16.32
N VAL A 48 18.88 -9.10 -15.08
CA VAL A 48 18.51 -8.14 -14.03
C VAL A 48 19.50 -6.98 -14.08
N GLN A 49 19.40 -6.16 -15.11
CA GLN A 49 20.16 -4.91 -15.16
C GLN A 49 19.69 -4.00 -14.01
N GLY A 50 20.52 -3.88 -12.99
CA GLY A 50 20.48 -2.79 -12.04
C GLY A 50 20.12 -3.09 -10.60
N VAL A 51 19.55 -4.26 -10.27
CA VAL A 51 19.26 -4.58 -8.86
C VAL A 51 20.13 -5.73 -8.40
N SER A 52 21.31 -5.44 -7.87
CA SER A 52 22.11 -6.46 -7.19
C SER A 52 21.33 -6.92 -5.94
N ARG A 53 21.41 -8.21 -5.58
CA ARG A 53 20.90 -8.74 -4.31
C ARG A 53 21.47 -7.99 -3.09
N ASP A 54 22.46 -7.16 -3.31
CA ASP A 54 23.13 -6.32 -2.32
C ASP A 54 22.45 -4.95 -2.12
N SER A 55 21.44 -4.58 -2.89
CA SER A 55 20.77 -3.29 -2.85
C SER A 55 19.44 -3.25 -2.08
N THR A 56 19.21 -4.16 -1.14
CA THR A 56 17.98 -4.15 -0.33
C THR A 56 17.95 -2.95 0.62
N TYR A 57 16.75 -2.44 0.92
CA TYR A 57 16.59 -1.34 1.89
C TYR A 57 17.16 -1.68 3.28
N ALA A 58 17.06 -2.94 3.73
CA ALA A 58 17.70 -3.38 4.97
C ALA A 58 19.24 -3.17 4.95
N LYS A 59 19.92 -3.52 3.85
CA LYS A 59 21.35 -3.28 3.71
C LYS A 59 21.68 -1.79 3.60
N TYR A 60 20.83 -1.03 2.91
CA TYR A 60 20.96 0.41 2.85
C TYR A 60 20.91 1.04 4.25
N LEU A 61 19.97 0.61 5.10
CA LEU A 61 19.88 1.07 6.48
C LEU A 61 21.09 0.64 7.34
N LEU A 62 21.69 -0.52 7.09
CA LEU A 62 22.94 -0.90 7.77
C LEU A 62 24.10 0.05 7.44
N LEU A 63 24.12 0.65 6.26
CA LEU A 63 25.17 1.59 5.84
C LEU A 63 24.89 3.02 6.31
N TYR A 64 23.64 3.44 6.28
CA TYR A 64 23.27 4.84 6.45
C TYR A 64 22.35 5.12 7.64
N GLY A 65 21.72 4.10 8.25
CA GLY A 65 20.67 4.27 9.27
C GLY A 65 21.10 5.04 10.52
N GLU A 66 22.39 5.01 10.86
CA GLU A 66 22.97 5.74 11.98
C GLU A 66 23.50 7.15 11.60
N LYS A 67 23.27 7.59 10.36
CA LYS A 67 23.68 8.93 9.91
C LYS A 67 22.77 10.00 10.51
N ALA A 68 23.27 11.23 10.50
CA ALA A 68 22.49 12.38 10.98
C ALA A 68 21.13 12.49 10.29
N LYS A 69 20.14 13.02 11.02
CA LYS A 69 18.81 13.35 10.52
C LYS A 69 18.64 14.87 10.60
N PRO A 70 18.98 15.59 9.53
CA PRO A 70 18.84 17.05 9.52
C PRO A 70 17.40 17.50 9.72
N SER A 71 17.21 18.68 10.30
CA SER A 71 15.87 19.22 10.63
C SER A 71 15.29 20.15 9.55
N ALA A 72 16.08 20.51 8.54
CA ALA A 72 15.64 21.40 7.47
C ALA A 72 15.01 20.62 6.32
N ASN A 73 13.88 21.12 5.80
CA ASN A 73 13.30 20.66 4.56
C ASN A 73 13.97 21.36 3.37
N VAL A 74 14.06 20.66 2.23
CA VAL A 74 14.49 21.23 0.96
C VAL A 74 13.36 21.10 -0.04
N GLU A 75 12.76 22.23 -0.42
CA GLU A 75 11.76 22.29 -1.49
C GLU A 75 12.41 22.11 -2.85
N VAL A 76 11.85 21.22 -3.68
CA VAL A 76 12.29 21.05 -5.07
C VAL A 76 11.55 22.04 -5.95
N ASP A 77 12.26 22.92 -6.63
CA ASP A 77 11.64 23.75 -7.66
C ASP A 77 11.29 22.88 -8.87
N LEU A 78 10.02 22.47 -8.96
CA LEU A 78 9.51 21.56 -9.97
C LEU A 78 9.73 22.06 -11.40
N PHE A 79 9.93 23.37 -11.59
CA PHE A 79 10.02 24.03 -12.90
C PHE A 79 11.46 24.32 -13.32
N GLN A 80 12.43 24.08 -12.44
CA GLN A 80 13.86 24.20 -12.70
C GLN A 80 14.50 22.82 -12.91
N TYR A 81 13.92 22.02 -13.82
CA TYR A 81 14.47 20.72 -14.16
C TYR A 81 15.68 20.82 -15.11
N THR A 82 16.62 19.88 -14.98
CA THR A 82 17.86 19.83 -15.78
C THR A 82 17.74 18.91 -16.99
N ASP A 83 16.90 17.89 -16.89
CA ASP A 83 16.59 16.94 -17.96
C ASP A 83 15.17 16.45 -17.81
N ALA A 84 14.44 16.31 -18.92
CA ALA A 84 13.06 15.86 -18.86
C ALA A 84 12.56 15.29 -20.18
N SER A 85 11.67 14.32 -20.09
CA SER A 85 10.87 13.77 -21.19
C SER A 85 9.47 13.42 -20.70
N GLY A 86 8.45 13.52 -21.57
CA GLY A 86 7.07 13.17 -21.24
C GLY A 86 6.44 14.02 -20.13
N ILE A 87 6.90 15.25 -19.96
CA ILE A 87 6.32 16.19 -18.98
C ILE A 87 5.73 17.41 -19.67
N SER A 88 4.80 18.06 -18.99
CA SER A 88 4.29 19.39 -19.38
C SER A 88 3.98 20.22 -18.14
N VAL A 89 4.13 21.53 -18.28
CA VAL A 89 3.75 22.49 -17.25
C VAL A 89 2.31 22.94 -17.55
N MET A 90 1.43 22.83 -16.56
CA MET A 90 0.04 23.24 -16.67
C MET A 90 -0.24 24.42 -15.75
N GLU A 91 -1.09 25.34 -16.19
CA GLU A 91 -1.53 26.50 -15.43
C GLU A 91 -3.01 26.36 -15.10
N GLY A 92 -3.43 26.80 -13.90
CA GLY A 92 -4.82 26.78 -13.46
C GLY A 92 -5.42 25.39 -13.29
N TYR A 93 -4.62 24.39 -12.90
CA TYR A 93 -5.06 23.01 -12.76
C TYR A 93 -5.55 22.71 -11.35
N GLU A 94 -6.83 22.33 -11.21
CA GLU A 94 -7.47 21.92 -9.94
C GLU A 94 -7.19 22.87 -8.76
N GLY A 95 -7.27 24.20 -9.05
CA GLY A 95 -7.09 25.26 -8.05
C GLY A 95 -5.65 25.71 -7.82
N GLU A 96 -4.68 25.10 -8.49
CA GLU A 96 -3.26 25.45 -8.41
C GLU A 96 -2.85 26.34 -9.59
N ASP A 97 -2.06 27.38 -9.33
CA ASP A 97 -1.60 28.31 -10.36
C ASP A 97 -0.70 27.62 -11.39
N LYS A 98 0.18 26.73 -10.93
CA LYS A 98 1.16 26.05 -11.79
C LYS A 98 1.53 24.68 -11.24
N VAL A 99 1.48 23.67 -12.10
CA VAL A 99 1.77 22.27 -11.74
C VAL A 99 2.59 21.56 -12.83
N LEU A 100 3.24 20.45 -12.47
CA LEU A 100 3.98 19.60 -13.39
C LEU A 100 3.17 18.34 -13.70
N HIS A 101 2.78 18.17 -14.95
CA HIS A 101 2.14 16.95 -15.41
C HIS A 101 3.22 15.97 -15.91
N MET A 102 3.10 14.70 -15.53
CA MET A 102 3.94 13.58 -15.94
C MET A 102 3.09 12.52 -16.64
N GLU A 103 3.45 12.19 -17.86
CA GLU A 103 2.88 11.08 -18.65
C GLU A 103 3.31 9.71 -18.11
N ASP A 104 2.76 8.62 -18.70
CA ASP A 104 3.04 7.23 -18.33
C ASP A 104 4.53 6.84 -18.42
N GLU A 105 5.28 7.42 -19.36
CA GLU A 105 6.69 7.13 -19.63
C GLU A 105 7.57 8.35 -19.35
N ALA A 106 7.08 9.24 -18.48
CA ALA A 106 7.79 10.47 -18.17
C ALA A 106 9.02 10.25 -17.31
N LYS A 107 10.02 11.10 -17.52
CA LYS A 107 11.21 11.17 -16.69
C LYS A 107 11.58 12.62 -16.48
N VAL A 108 11.97 12.97 -15.26
CA VAL A 108 12.40 14.32 -14.94
C VAL A 108 13.51 14.29 -13.90
N SER A 109 14.51 15.16 -14.08
CA SER A 109 15.65 15.30 -13.17
C SER A 109 15.79 16.74 -12.71
N TRP A 110 16.05 16.92 -11.42
CA TRP A 110 16.32 18.21 -10.81
C TRP A 110 17.68 18.21 -10.13
N GLN A 111 18.35 19.34 -10.18
CA GLN A 111 19.50 19.60 -9.34
C GLN A 111 19.01 20.25 -8.05
N VAL A 112 19.37 19.69 -6.91
CA VAL A 112 19.00 20.17 -5.58
C VAL A 112 20.26 20.42 -4.77
N ASP A 113 20.27 21.49 -3.97
CA ASP A 113 21.37 21.80 -3.06
C ASP A 113 20.98 21.40 -1.62
N ILE A 114 21.67 20.40 -1.10
CA ILE A 114 21.41 19.83 0.22
C ILE A 114 22.26 20.55 1.25
N PRO A 115 21.64 21.19 2.27
CA PRO A 115 22.39 22.01 3.24
C PRO A 115 23.26 21.18 4.18
N GLU A 116 22.80 19.99 4.55
CA GLU A 116 23.47 19.13 5.54
C GLU A 116 23.45 17.67 5.09
N THR A 117 24.59 16.99 5.21
CA THR A 117 24.69 15.55 4.94
C THR A 117 23.86 14.75 5.94
N GLY A 118 22.98 13.87 5.44
CA GLY A 118 22.18 13.03 6.34
C GLY A 118 21.06 12.28 5.64
N LEU A 119 20.16 11.76 6.46
CA LEU A 119 18.97 11.04 6.05
C LEU A 119 17.76 11.95 6.01
N TYR A 120 16.99 11.81 4.97
CA TYR A 120 15.76 12.57 4.72
C TYR A 120 14.65 11.62 4.25
N ASN A 121 13.40 12.03 4.41
CA ASN A 121 12.28 11.42 3.72
C ASN A 121 12.00 12.16 2.41
N MET A 122 11.31 11.52 1.48
CA MET A 122 10.74 12.17 0.31
C MET A 122 9.24 12.33 0.50
N TYR A 123 8.73 13.55 0.30
CA TYR A 123 7.31 13.88 0.40
C TYR A 123 6.82 14.49 -0.90
N ILE A 124 5.63 14.09 -1.35
CA ILE A 124 5.02 14.55 -2.58
C ILE A 124 3.56 14.94 -2.39
N GLU A 125 3.12 15.99 -3.09
CA GLU A 125 1.71 16.30 -3.26
C GLU A 125 1.36 16.13 -4.75
N TYR A 126 0.39 15.25 -5.00
CA TYR A 126 0.06 14.81 -6.35
C TYR A 126 -1.44 14.73 -6.59
N TYR A 127 -1.81 14.75 -7.86
CA TYR A 127 -3.19 14.55 -8.33
C TYR A 127 -3.22 13.37 -9.29
N PRO A 128 -4.02 12.32 -9.04
CA PRO A 128 -4.19 11.19 -9.94
C PRO A 128 -4.92 11.63 -11.22
N VAL A 129 -4.28 11.49 -12.37
CA VAL A 129 -4.93 11.78 -13.67
C VAL A 129 -5.73 10.57 -14.11
N GLU A 130 -6.93 10.76 -14.64
CA GLU A 130 -7.77 9.67 -15.18
C GLU A 130 -7.02 8.88 -16.26
N SER A 131 -6.93 7.57 -16.09
CA SER A 131 -6.27 6.64 -16.99
C SER A 131 -6.81 5.21 -16.81
N ARG A 132 -5.96 4.19 -16.64
CA ARG A 132 -6.39 2.78 -16.52
C ARG A 132 -6.98 2.43 -15.16
N GLY A 133 -6.82 3.31 -14.15
CA GLY A 133 -7.39 3.15 -12.82
C GLY A 133 -6.64 2.16 -11.92
N VAL A 134 -5.37 1.92 -12.20
CA VAL A 134 -4.44 1.20 -11.31
C VAL A 134 -3.60 2.20 -10.51
N ASP A 135 -2.90 1.73 -9.50
CA ASP A 135 -2.00 2.58 -8.72
C ASP A 135 -0.93 3.21 -9.61
N ILE A 136 -0.52 4.41 -9.25
CA ILE A 136 0.52 5.15 -9.97
C ILE A 136 1.88 4.67 -9.46
N GLU A 137 2.76 4.23 -10.35
CA GLU A 137 4.07 3.70 -9.98
C GLU A 137 5.20 4.59 -10.47
N ARG A 138 6.20 4.78 -9.62
CA ARG A 138 7.36 5.65 -9.89
C ARG A 138 8.65 5.01 -9.39
N ALA A 139 9.74 5.32 -10.10
CA ALA A 139 11.10 5.05 -9.66
C ALA A 139 11.80 6.35 -9.27
N PHE A 140 12.60 6.30 -8.21
CA PHE A 140 13.36 7.43 -7.70
C PHE A 140 14.84 7.12 -7.60
N TYR A 141 15.65 8.00 -8.18
CA TYR A 141 17.11 7.87 -8.25
C TYR A 141 17.80 9.09 -7.63
N ILE A 142 18.96 8.87 -7.04
CA ILE A 142 19.85 9.91 -6.52
C ILE A 142 21.19 9.80 -7.25
N ASN A 143 21.64 10.90 -7.84
CA ASN A 143 22.89 10.98 -8.61
C ASN A 143 23.02 9.89 -9.69
N GLY A 144 21.88 9.56 -10.33
CA GLY A 144 21.80 8.55 -11.39
C GLY A 144 21.84 7.10 -10.91
N VAL A 145 21.81 6.86 -9.61
CA VAL A 145 21.87 5.52 -9.01
C VAL A 145 20.56 5.23 -8.28
N LEU A 146 20.04 4.00 -8.42
CA LEU A 146 18.95 3.51 -7.62
C LEU A 146 19.46 3.32 -6.17
N PRO A 147 18.91 4.00 -5.16
CA PRO A 147 19.43 3.90 -3.78
C PRO A 147 19.33 2.50 -3.19
N PHE A 148 18.21 1.84 -3.40
CA PHE A 148 17.91 0.48 -2.93
C PHE A 148 16.71 -0.09 -3.70
N ALA A 149 16.54 -1.40 -3.67
CA ALA A 149 15.36 -2.08 -4.20
C ALA A 149 14.11 -1.64 -3.41
N GLY A 150 13.06 -1.24 -4.13
CA GLY A 150 11.86 -0.59 -3.59
C GLY A 150 11.81 0.92 -3.83
N SER A 151 12.96 1.58 -4.13
CA SER A 151 12.96 2.95 -4.65
C SER A 151 12.54 3.02 -6.12
N ASP A 152 12.52 1.90 -6.81
CA ASP A 152 12.02 1.69 -8.17
C ASP A 152 10.55 1.21 -8.21
N ASP A 153 9.94 1.02 -7.06
CA ASP A 153 8.58 0.49 -6.90
C ASP A 153 7.77 1.33 -5.88
N LEU A 154 7.72 2.64 -6.13
CA LEU A 154 6.96 3.57 -5.31
C LEU A 154 5.53 3.67 -5.82
N ALA A 155 4.56 3.24 -5.02
CA ALA A 155 3.15 3.28 -5.38
C ALA A 155 2.41 4.45 -4.74
N PHE A 156 1.59 5.13 -5.55
CA PHE A 156 0.75 6.25 -5.15
C PHE A 156 -0.70 5.91 -5.48
N SER A 157 -1.55 5.88 -4.47
CA SER A 157 -2.93 5.46 -4.61
C SER A 157 -3.78 6.47 -5.36
N ARG A 158 -4.82 5.96 -6.02
CA ARG A 158 -5.94 6.74 -6.54
C ARG A 158 -7.02 6.90 -5.48
N VAL A 159 -8.02 7.71 -5.75
CA VAL A 159 -9.13 7.95 -4.83
C VAL A 159 -10.41 7.46 -5.47
N TRP A 160 -11.15 6.67 -4.74
CA TRP A 160 -12.40 6.04 -5.15
C TRP A 160 -13.52 6.37 -4.19
N GLY A 161 -14.74 6.39 -4.69
CA GLY A 161 -15.95 6.59 -3.89
C GLY A 161 -17.18 6.02 -4.59
N ASP A 162 -18.30 6.19 -3.94
CA ASP A 162 -19.59 5.74 -4.45
C ASP A 162 -20.14 6.72 -5.48
N LYS A 163 -20.59 6.22 -6.64
CA LYS A 163 -21.19 7.06 -7.68
C LYS A 163 -22.52 7.67 -7.25
N ASN A 164 -23.29 6.91 -6.47
CA ASN A 164 -24.64 7.28 -6.04
C ASN A 164 -24.87 6.76 -4.62
N GLU A 165 -25.93 7.24 -4.00
CA GLU A 165 -26.40 6.71 -2.73
C GLU A 165 -26.84 5.23 -2.85
N VAL A 166 -26.87 4.54 -1.72
CA VAL A 166 -27.40 3.18 -1.60
C VAL A 166 -28.86 3.17 -1.99
N ARG A 167 -29.25 2.25 -2.85
CA ARG A 167 -30.65 2.04 -3.29
C ARG A 167 -31.15 0.71 -2.78
N GLU A 168 -32.46 0.59 -2.62
CA GLU A 168 -33.11 -0.69 -2.30
C GLU A 168 -33.77 -1.28 -3.57
N ASP A 169 -33.79 -2.60 -3.64
CA ASP A 169 -34.60 -3.33 -4.60
C ASP A 169 -36.07 -3.41 -4.14
N ASN A 170 -36.93 -4.02 -4.97
CA ASN A 170 -38.36 -4.18 -4.65
C ASN A 170 -38.64 -5.12 -3.46
N GLN A 171 -37.63 -5.80 -2.93
CA GLN A 171 -37.70 -6.65 -1.74
C GLN A 171 -37.11 -5.96 -0.50
N GLY A 172 -36.58 -4.75 -0.67
CA GLY A 172 -35.96 -3.95 0.37
C GLY A 172 -34.55 -4.42 0.74
N ASN A 173 -33.85 -5.09 -0.21
CA ASN A 173 -32.43 -5.35 -0.10
C ASN A 173 -31.65 -4.13 -0.62
N GLU A 174 -30.63 -3.73 0.10
CA GLU A 174 -29.73 -2.69 -0.34
C GLU A 174 -28.81 -3.15 -1.46
N ILE A 175 -28.70 -2.30 -2.46
CA ILE A 175 -27.85 -2.50 -3.64
C ILE A 175 -26.62 -1.63 -3.49
N ARG A 176 -25.47 -2.27 -3.52
CA ARG A 176 -24.17 -1.59 -3.47
C ARG A 176 -24.03 -0.59 -4.62
N PRO A 177 -23.60 0.65 -4.34
CA PRO A 177 -23.26 1.63 -5.36
C PRO A 177 -22.11 1.19 -6.25
N THR A 178 -22.10 1.69 -7.49
CA THR A 178 -20.95 1.53 -8.38
C THR A 178 -19.81 2.40 -7.89
N GLN A 179 -18.61 1.85 -7.86
CA GLN A 179 -17.40 2.60 -7.51
C GLN A 179 -16.93 3.42 -8.71
N VAL A 180 -16.56 4.67 -8.45
CA VAL A 180 -15.99 5.58 -9.45
C VAL A 180 -14.74 6.24 -8.89
N GLU A 181 -13.83 6.58 -9.77
CA GLU A 181 -12.68 7.39 -9.40
C GLU A 181 -13.13 8.81 -9.09
N LEU A 182 -12.64 9.37 -7.98
CA LEU A 182 -12.90 10.72 -7.51
C LEU A 182 -11.56 11.43 -7.27
N PRO A 183 -10.86 11.82 -8.34
CA PRO A 183 -9.52 12.38 -8.23
C PRO A 183 -9.53 13.66 -7.38
N ARG A 184 -8.54 13.78 -6.52
CA ARG A 184 -8.28 14.97 -5.70
C ARG A 184 -6.80 15.04 -5.33
N TRP A 185 -6.33 16.18 -4.89
CA TRP A 185 -4.99 16.33 -4.36
C TRP A 185 -4.75 15.36 -3.19
N GLN A 186 -3.67 14.62 -3.29
CA GLN A 186 -3.18 13.67 -2.30
C GLN A 186 -1.80 14.08 -1.85
N SER A 187 -1.43 13.65 -0.65
CA SER A 187 -0.07 13.77 -0.15
C SER A 187 0.45 12.40 0.28
N ALA A 188 1.72 12.13 0.04
CA ALA A 188 2.34 10.89 0.45
C ALA A 188 3.84 11.08 0.75
N TYR A 189 4.34 10.27 1.68
CA TYR A 189 5.78 9.98 1.75
C TYR A 189 6.12 8.78 0.86
N PHE A 190 7.34 8.75 0.33
CA PHE A 190 7.84 7.56 -0.35
C PHE A 190 8.02 6.44 0.68
N LYS A 191 7.40 5.31 0.46
CA LYS A 191 7.38 4.19 1.40
C LYS A 191 7.31 2.84 0.70
N ASP A 192 7.55 1.79 1.46
CA ASP A 192 7.49 0.42 0.97
C ASP A 192 6.07 0.04 0.53
N TYR A 193 5.92 -0.21 -0.75
CA TYR A 193 4.68 -0.71 -1.33
C TYR A 193 4.27 -2.08 -0.78
N MET A 194 5.23 -2.95 -0.52
CA MET A 194 4.98 -4.29 0.02
C MET A 194 4.61 -4.29 1.51
N GLY A 195 4.90 -3.19 2.23
CA GLY A 195 4.57 -3.01 3.64
C GLY A 195 5.44 -3.80 4.61
N TYR A 196 6.63 -4.22 4.20
CA TYR A 196 7.64 -4.76 5.11
C TYR A 196 8.17 -3.70 6.06
N TYR A 197 8.18 -2.44 5.59
CA TYR A 197 8.54 -1.26 6.37
C TYR A 197 7.32 -0.34 6.47
N THR A 198 6.95 0.02 7.68
CA THR A 198 5.79 0.87 7.95
C THR A 198 6.11 2.35 7.88
N GLU A 199 7.35 2.70 8.23
CA GLU A 199 7.86 4.06 8.18
C GLU A 199 8.22 4.48 6.75
N PRO A 200 8.20 5.77 6.42
CA PRO A 200 8.69 6.27 5.15
C PRO A 200 10.14 5.86 4.89
N TYR A 201 10.48 5.63 3.62
CA TYR A 201 11.86 5.39 3.23
C TYR A 201 12.75 6.57 3.59
N GLN A 202 13.94 6.27 4.10
CA GLN A 202 14.98 7.23 4.42
C GLN A 202 16.03 7.21 3.31
N TYR A 203 16.31 8.38 2.76
CA TYR A 203 17.26 8.58 1.67
C TYR A 203 18.47 9.36 2.18
N TYR A 204 19.66 8.85 1.95
CA TYR A 204 20.92 9.51 2.30
C TYR A 204 21.34 10.47 1.23
N PHE A 205 21.60 11.71 1.61
CA PHE A 205 22.16 12.73 0.76
C PHE A 205 23.46 13.27 1.35
N GLU A 206 24.41 13.58 0.48
CA GLU A 206 25.58 14.38 0.85
C GLU A 206 25.25 15.86 0.71
N ALA A 207 25.86 16.70 1.57
CA ALA A 207 25.70 18.15 1.45
C ALA A 207 26.24 18.67 0.12
N GLY A 208 25.59 19.70 -0.42
CA GLY A 208 25.90 20.30 -1.70
C GLY A 208 25.01 19.80 -2.83
N ALA A 209 25.48 19.92 -4.06
CA ALA A 209 24.71 19.63 -5.26
C ALA A 209 24.48 18.13 -5.44
N ASN A 210 23.21 17.74 -5.51
CA ASN A 210 22.75 16.39 -5.85
C ASN A 210 21.79 16.47 -7.02
N THR A 211 21.69 15.39 -7.79
CA THR A 211 20.68 15.23 -8.83
C THR A 211 19.66 14.20 -8.33
N ILE A 212 18.39 14.56 -8.31
CA ILE A 212 17.29 13.62 -8.09
C ILE A 212 16.56 13.40 -9.41
N THR A 213 16.16 12.15 -9.66
CA THR A 213 15.41 11.78 -10.86
C THR A 213 14.15 11.02 -10.45
N PHE A 214 13.01 11.42 -11.01
CA PHE A 214 11.73 10.79 -10.84
C PHE A 214 11.24 10.27 -12.20
N GLU A 215 11.00 8.96 -12.28
CA GLU A 215 10.69 8.28 -13.54
C GLU A 215 9.35 7.57 -13.41
N ALA A 216 8.50 7.74 -14.40
CA ALA A 216 7.22 7.07 -14.46
C ALA A 216 7.43 5.59 -14.86
N VAL A 217 6.90 4.70 -14.07
CA VAL A 217 6.82 3.27 -14.36
C VAL A 217 5.42 2.95 -14.92
N ASN A 218 4.39 3.57 -14.34
CA ASN A 218 3.01 3.32 -14.69
C ASN A 218 2.11 4.51 -14.33
N GLU A 219 1.12 4.81 -15.16
CA GLU A 219 0.08 5.81 -14.96
C GLU A 219 0.55 7.28 -14.89
N PRO A 220 -0.21 8.21 -15.44
CA PRO A 220 0.09 9.64 -15.37
C PRO A 220 -0.24 10.24 -14.00
N MET A 221 0.43 11.32 -13.62
CA MET A 221 0.11 12.12 -12.44
C MET A 221 0.45 13.59 -12.66
N VAL A 222 -0.17 14.45 -11.88
CA VAL A 222 0.21 15.85 -11.74
C VAL A 222 0.85 16.07 -10.38
N ILE A 223 1.91 16.84 -10.32
CA ILE A 223 2.66 17.16 -9.10
C ILE A 223 2.60 18.65 -8.87
N ARG A 224 2.22 19.07 -7.65
CA ARG A 224 2.29 20.48 -7.23
C ARG A 224 3.45 20.75 -6.26
N ARG A 225 3.95 19.70 -5.56
CA ARG A 225 5.00 19.84 -4.57
C ARG A 225 5.82 18.57 -4.42
N LEU A 226 7.13 18.72 -4.32
CA LEU A 226 8.07 17.65 -4.00
C LEU A 226 9.08 18.19 -2.98
N VAL A 227 9.31 17.47 -1.90
CA VAL A 227 10.12 17.91 -0.77
C VAL A 227 11.09 16.82 -0.35
N ILE A 228 12.35 17.17 -0.18
CA ILE A 228 13.30 16.39 0.58
C ILE A 228 13.09 16.81 2.04
N ALA A 229 12.34 15.99 2.78
CA ALA A 229 11.77 16.35 4.07
C ALA A 229 12.63 15.86 5.22
N ALA A 230 12.73 16.66 6.25
CA ALA A 230 13.28 16.25 7.55
C ALA A 230 12.53 15.02 8.07
N ILE A 231 13.25 14.12 8.72
CA ILE A 231 12.64 12.95 9.36
C ILE A 231 12.08 13.42 10.72
N ASN A 232 10.76 13.51 10.79
CA ASN A 232 10.07 13.83 12.02
C ASN A 232 9.63 12.53 12.70
N GLU A 233 10.24 12.24 13.84
CA GLU A 233 9.80 11.11 14.67
C GLU A 233 8.47 11.47 15.34
N GLN A 234 7.48 10.59 15.17
CA GLN A 234 6.20 10.75 15.85
C GLN A 234 6.41 10.62 17.37
N PRO A 235 5.79 11.48 18.19
CA PRO A 235 5.82 11.30 19.64
C PRO A 235 5.11 9.98 20.02
N ASP A 236 5.42 9.47 21.19
CA ASP A 236 4.54 8.51 21.84
C ASP A 236 3.27 9.21 22.38
N TYR A 237 2.31 8.44 22.84
CA TYR A 237 1.05 8.98 23.37
C TYR A 237 1.26 9.96 24.54
N GLU A 238 2.20 9.67 25.45
CA GLU A 238 2.51 10.54 26.59
C GLU A 238 3.08 11.89 26.12
N GLY A 239 3.99 11.86 25.16
CA GLY A 239 4.56 13.06 24.52
C GLY A 239 3.52 13.87 23.77
N TYR A 240 2.63 13.19 23.03
CA TYR A 240 1.51 13.83 22.34
C TYR A 240 0.59 14.57 23.31
N ILE A 241 0.14 13.92 24.39
CA ILE A 241 -0.73 14.54 25.41
C ILE A 241 -0.01 15.64 26.17
N ALA A 242 1.30 15.49 26.41
CA ALA A 242 2.08 16.53 27.09
C ALA A 242 2.22 17.81 26.24
N ALA A 243 2.22 17.68 24.93
CA ALA A 243 2.30 18.81 23.99
C ALA A 243 0.95 19.54 23.80
N VAL A 244 -0.17 18.96 24.22
CA VAL A 244 -1.49 19.60 24.14
C VAL A 244 -1.57 20.79 25.10
N ASP A 245 -1.90 21.95 24.56
CA ASP A 245 -2.12 23.15 25.37
C ASP A 245 -3.43 23.04 26.19
N LYS A 246 -3.29 22.68 27.45
CA LYS A 246 -4.41 22.53 28.41
C LYS A 246 -5.16 23.85 28.68
N ASN A 247 -4.63 25.00 28.29
CA ASN A 247 -5.34 26.27 28.42
C ASN A 247 -6.29 26.51 27.24
N THR A 248 -5.94 25.95 26.07
CA THR A 248 -6.77 26.02 24.85
C THR A 248 -7.87 24.97 24.88
N TYR A 249 -7.54 23.74 25.28
CA TYR A 249 -8.48 22.61 25.31
C TYR A 249 -8.97 22.38 26.73
N LYS A 250 -10.21 22.80 27.00
CA LYS A 250 -10.88 22.56 28.28
C LYS A 250 -11.69 21.28 28.18
N ASN A 251 -11.90 20.62 29.33
CA ASN A 251 -12.88 19.53 29.37
C ASN A 251 -14.25 20.09 28.97
N SER A 252 -14.87 19.49 27.98
CA SER A 252 -16.24 19.85 27.61
C SER A 252 -17.21 19.38 28.70
N ASP A 253 -18.13 20.28 29.12
CA ASP A 253 -19.21 19.91 30.02
C ASP A 253 -20.34 19.15 29.26
N THR A 254 -20.22 19.05 27.93
CA THR A 254 -21.20 18.41 27.05
C THR A 254 -20.64 17.08 26.57
N ALA A 255 -21.31 15.99 26.90
CA ALA A 255 -21.00 14.70 26.32
C ALA A 255 -21.31 14.72 24.82
N PHE A 256 -20.30 14.53 23.99
CA PHE A 256 -20.44 14.35 22.55
C PHE A 256 -20.15 12.91 22.18
N GLU A 257 -21.07 12.28 21.46
CA GLU A 257 -20.89 10.98 20.84
C GLU A 257 -21.44 11.03 19.42
N GLN A 258 -20.62 10.66 18.47
CA GLN A 258 -21.03 10.50 17.07
C GLN A 258 -20.68 9.09 16.62
N LYS A 259 -21.68 8.35 16.18
CA LYS A 259 -21.50 7.07 15.54
C LYS A 259 -21.42 7.23 14.03
N VAL A 260 -20.31 6.79 13.46
CA VAL A 260 -20.10 6.74 12.03
C VAL A 260 -20.11 5.28 11.61
N GLN A 261 -20.96 4.93 10.65
CA GLN A 261 -21.01 3.57 10.13
C GLN A 261 -19.80 3.32 9.22
N GLY A 262 -19.18 2.16 9.33
CA GLY A 262 -17.99 1.83 8.55
C GLY A 262 -18.25 1.85 7.04
N GLU A 263 -19.42 1.40 6.62
CA GLU A 263 -19.86 1.39 5.22
C GLU A 263 -20.12 2.79 4.63
N ASP A 264 -20.35 3.79 5.47
CA ASP A 264 -20.58 5.19 5.04
C ASP A 264 -19.26 5.96 4.82
N SER A 265 -18.22 5.26 4.36
CA SER A 265 -16.94 5.90 4.05
C SER A 265 -17.05 6.86 2.88
N THR A 266 -16.36 8.01 2.98
CA THR A 266 -16.38 9.05 1.95
C THR A 266 -15.46 8.66 0.80
N PHE A 267 -14.20 8.29 1.12
CA PHE A 267 -13.18 7.95 0.13
C PHE A 267 -12.42 6.68 0.48
N ARG A 268 -11.79 6.09 -0.53
CA ARG A 268 -11.02 4.86 -0.39
C ARG A 268 -9.93 4.76 -1.47
N SER A 269 -8.87 4.01 -1.18
CA SER A 269 -7.73 3.86 -2.08
C SER A 269 -7.96 2.88 -3.24
N ALA A 270 -8.99 2.05 -3.18
CA ALA A 270 -9.23 1.04 -4.20
C ALA A 270 -10.72 0.79 -4.42
N PRO A 271 -11.15 0.49 -5.67
CA PRO A 271 -12.56 0.25 -5.98
C PRO A 271 -13.09 -1.05 -5.38
N SER A 272 -12.22 -1.92 -4.88
CA SER A 272 -12.58 -3.14 -4.16
C SER A 272 -13.00 -2.91 -2.71
N LEU A 273 -12.66 -1.75 -2.13
CA LEU A 273 -13.02 -1.35 -0.78
C LEU A 273 -14.40 -0.69 -0.76
N TYR A 274 -15.44 -1.44 -1.02
CA TYR A 274 -16.82 -0.98 -1.05
C TYR A 274 -17.61 -1.49 0.15
N ALA A 275 -18.73 -0.82 0.43
CA ALA A 275 -19.71 -1.26 1.41
C ALA A 275 -20.24 -2.67 1.09
N THR A 276 -20.29 -3.53 2.09
CA THR A 276 -20.80 -4.90 1.97
C THR A 276 -21.60 -5.27 3.23
N TYR A 277 -22.01 -6.51 3.35
CA TYR A 277 -22.87 -6.96 4.46
C TYR A 277 -22.28 -8.12 5.23
N ASP A 278 -22.54 -8.12 6.54
CA ASP A 278 -22.35 -9.26 7.43
C ASP A 278 -23.67 -9.61 8.12
N ARG A 279 -24.09 -10.86 7.99
CA ARG A 279 -25.28 -11.42 8.64
C ARG A 279 -24.93 -12.45 9.71
N SER A 280 -23.66 -12.66 9.95
CA SER A 280 -23.17 -13.66 10.92
C SER A 280 -23.32 -13.21 12.37
N SER A 281 -23.50 -11.91 12.60
CA SER A 281 -23.64 -11.35 13.95
C SER A 281 -24.78 -10.34 14.02
N ALA A 282 -25.63 -10.48 15.02
CA ALA A 282 -26.69 -9.51 15.30
C ALA A 282 -26.14 -8.19 15.93
N THR A 283 -24.85 -8.12 16.19
CA THR A 283 -24.21 -6.89 16.71
C THR A 283 -23.75 -5.95 15.62
N THR A 284 -23.82 -6.37 14.34
CA THR A 284 -23.61 -5.45 13.19
C THR A 284 -24.84 -4.58 13.02
N GLU A 285 -24.64 -3.35 12.62
CA GLU A 285 -25.71 -2.38 12.39
C GLU A 285 -25.51 -1.69 11.04
N PRO A 286 -26.60 -1.56 10.23
CA PRO A 286 -27.95 -2.11 10.44
C PRO A 286 -27.98 -3.63 10.33
N TYR A 287 -28.77 -4.30 11.16
CA TYR A 287 -28.94 -5.76 11.11
C TYR A 287 -30.30 -6.16 10.56
N SER A 288 -30.32 -7.14 9.69
CA SER A 288 -31.56 -7.81 9.26
C SER A 288 -31.30 -9.30 9.01
N SER A 289 -32.15 -10.16 9.60
CA SER A 289 -32.14 -11.59 9.34
C SER A 289 -32.73 -11.96 7.98
N ALA A 290 -33.57 -11.11 7.40
CA ALA A 290 -34.33 -11.37 6.18
C ALA A 290 -33.82 -10.64 4.95
N LYS A 291 -33.25 -9.44 5.13
CA LYS A 291 -32.83 -8.55 4.04
C LYS A 291 -31.32 -8.37 4.01
N ILE A 292 -30.80 -8.04 2.86
CA ILE A 292 -29.41 -7.55 2.72
C ILE A 292 -29.39 -6.10 3.15
N LYS A 293 -28.59 -5.79 4.17
CA LYS A 293 -28.27 -4.45 4.62
C LYS A 293 -26.76 -4.29 4.59
N LEU A 294 -26.28 -3.23 3.95
CA LEU A 294 -24.85 -2.88 3.95
C LEU A 294 -24.52 -2.41 5.36
N ASN A 295 -23.60 -3.06 6.04
CA ASN A 295 -23.29 -2.83 7.44
C ASN A 295 -21.83 -3.09 7.81
N MET A 296 -20.97 -3.13 6.81
CA MET A 296 -19.53 -3.21 7.00
C MET A 296 -18.78 -2.79 5.74
N ILE A 297 -17.49 -2.49 5.87
CA ILE A 297 -16.57 -2.21 4.77
C ILE A 297 -15.29 -3.04 4.92
N GLY A 298 -14.59 -3.26 3.83
CA GLY A 298 -13.30 -3.95 3.78
C GLY A 298 -13.42 -5.45 3.62
N GLY A 299 -13.55 -6.19 4.71
CA GLY A 299 -13.62 -7.67 4.66
C GLY A 299 -12.39 -8.27 3.97
N GLN A 300 -12.62 -9.27 3.11
CA GLN A 300 -11.53 -9.90 2.32
C GLN A 300 -10.85 -8.96 1.32
N ALA A 301 -11.49 -7.87 0.94
CA ALA A 301 -10.94 -6.93 -0.01
C ALA A 301 -9.86 -6.02 0.60
N TRP A 302 -9.91 -5.78 1.91
CA TRP A 302 -8.92 -4.94 2.59
C TRP A 302 -7.70 -5.75 3.04
N LYS A 303 -6.90 -6.17 2.08
CA LYS A 303 -5.79 -7.11 2.28
C LYS A 303 -4.44 -6.66 1.70
N VAL A 304 -4.43 -5.61 0.90
CA VAL A 304 -3.21 -5.08 0.31
C VAL A 304 -2.62 -4.04 1.26
N SER A 305 -1.31 -4.08 1.45
CA SER A 305 -0.59 -3.08 2.23
C SER A 305 -0.81 -1.68 1.65
N GLY A 306 -0.86 -0.66 2.48
CA GLY A 306 -1.07 0.71 2.04
C GLY A 306 -2.50 1.07 1.62
N GLN A 307 -3.43 0.12 1.52
CA GLN A 307 -4.85 0.45 1.30
C GLN A 307 -5.43 1.23 2.47
N TRP A 308 -6.22 2.25 2.16
CA TRP A 308 -6.87 3.10 3.15
C TRP A 308 -8.35 3.34 2.85
N ILE A 309 -9.10 3.68 3.90
CA ILE A 309 -10.50 4.09 3.88
C ILE A 309 -10.60 5.37 4.71
N GLU A 310 -11.35 6.34 4.25
CA GLU A 310 -11.49 7.65 4.87
C GLU A 310 -12.96 7.96 5.15
N TRP A 311 -13.20 8.54 6.31
CA TRP A 311 -14.50 9.05 6.76
C TRP A 311 -14.35 10.52 7.11
N GLU A 312 -15.29 11.33 6.67
CA GLU A 312 -15.42 12.73 7.09
C GLU A 312 -16.26 12.81 8.36
N VAL A 313 -15.69 13.41 9.40
CA VAL A 313 -16.34 13.57 10.70
C VAL A 313 -16.32 15.05 11.08
N THR A 314 -17.47 15.59 11.49
CA THR A 314 -17.57 16.96 11.99
C THR A 314 -17.67 16.93 13.51
N VAL A 315 -16.71 17.55 14.17
CA VAL A 315 -16.72 17.73 15.63
C VAL A 315 -17.27 19.11 15.99
N PRO A 316 -17.97 19.26 17.13
CA PRO A 316 -18.62 20.54 17.47
C PRO A 316 -17.63 21.61 17.94
N GLU A 317 -16.50 21.24 18.47
CA GLU A 317 -15.46 22.13 19.01
C GLU A 317 -14.08 21.48 18.92
N ASP A 318 -13.03 22.28 18.96
CA ASP A 318 -11.66 21.79 19.02
C ASP A 318 -11.41 21.14 20.37
N GLY A 319 -10.80 19.94 20.36
CA GLY A 319 -10.57 19.22 21.61
C GLY A 319 -9.94 17.84 21.42
N LEU A 320 -9.77 17.14 22.52
CA LEU A 320 -9.38 15.75 22.54
C LEU A 320 -10.62 14.86 22.54
N TYR A 321 -10.64 13.92 21.62
CA TYR A 321 -11.71 12.97 21.45
C TYR A 321 -11.16 11.54 21.57
N GLU A 322 -11.99 10.66 22.12
CA GLU A 322 -11.74 9.24 22.12
C GLU A 322 -12.32 8.61 20.84
N ILE A 323 -11.53 7.84 20.14
CA ILE A 323 -11.96 7.15 18.92
C ILE A 323 -12.05 5.66 19.22
N SER A 324 -13.25 5.10 19.06
CA SER A 324 -13.48 3.67 19.16
C SER A 324 -13.79 3.07 17.80
N ILE A 325 -13.11 1.98 17.45
CA ILE A 325 -13.27 1.30 16.17
C ILE A 325 -13.85 -0.09 16.40
N LYS A 326 -15.03 -0.36 15.83
CA LYS A 326 -15.61 -1.70 15.81
C LYS A 326 -15.10 -2.46 14.59
N GLY A 327 -14.24 -3.44 14.83
CA GLY A 327 -13.58 -4.22 13.80
C GLY A 327 -13.59 -5.72 14.05
N ARG A 328 -13.25 -6.47 13.00
CA ARG A 328 -13.10 -7.94 13.09
C ARG A 328 -12.08 -8.42 12.07
N GLN A 329 -11.16 -9.27 12.48
CA GLN A 329 -10.29 -10.03 11.59
C GLN A 329 -10.59 -11.52 11.72
N ASN A 330 -11.34 -12.11 10.79
CA ASN A 330 -11.77 -13.50 10.82
C ASN A 330 -11.36 -14.32 9.59
N TYR A 331 -10.46 -13.81 8.76
CA TYR A 331 -10.03 -14.48 7.53
C TYR A 331 -8.74 -15.26 7.68
N GLN A 332 -7.80 -14.80 8.50
CA GLN A 332 -6.50 -15.46 8.66
C GLN A 332 -6.23 -15.83 10.12
N ARG A 333 -6.54 -17.07 10.44
CA ARG A 333 -6.32 -17.61 11.79
C ARG A 333 -4.82 -17.61 12.14
N GLY A 334 -4.50 -17.08 13.32
CA GLY A 334 -3.12 -17.01 13.82
C GLY A 334 -2.33 -15.80 13.31
N PHE A 335 -2.94 -14.94 12.52
CA PHE A 335 -2.32 -13.70 12.06
C PHE A 335 -2.97 -12.48 12.73
N VAL A 336 -2.21 -11.38 12.76
CA VAL A 336 -2.65 -10.07 13.20
C VAL A 336 -2.66 -9.14 12.00
N SER A 337 -3.77 -8.44 11.80
CA SER A 337 -3.87 -7.36 10.82
C SER A 337 -3.65 -6.02 11.49
N ASN A 338 -2.63 -5.28 11.09
CA ASN A 338 -2.38 -3.96 11.64
C ASN A 338 -3.09 -2.89 10.80
N ARG A 339 -3.59 -1.86 11.49
CA ARG A 339 -4.16 -0.65 10.88
C ARG A 339 -3.55 0.58 11.50
N ALA A 340 -3.29 1.60 10.69
CA ALA A 340 -2.88 2.91 11.17
C ALA A 340 -4.09 3.85 11.15
N VAL A 341 -4.17 4.75 12.12
CA VAL A 341 -5.16 5.83 12.15
C VAL A 341 -4.46 7.15 11.81
N TYR A 342 -5.01 7.82 10.82
CA TYR A 342 -4.60 9.17 10.42
C TYR A 342 -5.73 10.15 10.76
N ILE A 343 -5.37 11.28 11.32
CA ILE A 343 -6.26 12.42 11.51
C ILE A 343 -5.76 13.54 10.62
N ASP A 344 -6.60 13.98 9.67
CA ASP A 344 -6.23 14.99 8.67
C ASP A 344 -4.91 14.69 7.94
N GLY A 345 -4.69 13.42 7.60
CA GLY A 345 -3.51 12.95 6.88
C GLY A 345 -2.25 12.73 7.74
N VAL A 346 -2.34 12.91 9.05
CA VAL A 346 -1.19 12.77 9.98
C VAL A 346 -1.45 11.66 11.00
N ILE A 347 -0.44 10.84 11.28
CA ILE A 347 -0.44 9.93 12.44
C ILE A 347 -0.17 10.78 13.69
N PRO A 348 -1.09 10.86 14.66
CA PRO A 348 -0.92 11.75 15.81
C PRO A 348 0.18 11.29 16.78
N PHE A 349 0.35 9.99 17.00
CA PHE A 349 1.36 9.41 17.87
C PHE A 349 1.67 7.95 17.47
N LYS A 350 2.80 7.42 17.95
CA LYS A 350 3.37 6.13 17.51
C LYS A 350 2.39 4.94 17.64
N GLU A 351 1.66 4.86 18.73
CA GLU A 351 0.83 3.70 19.07
C GLU A 351 -0.30 3.48 18.07
N VAL A 352 -0.81 4.53 17.41
CA VAL A 352 -1.87 4.40 16.41
C VAL A 352 -1.33 4.16 14.98
N SER A 353 -0.02 4.03 14.81
CA SER A 353 0.58 3.65 13.53
C SER A 353 0.41 2.16 13.20
N ALA A 354 0.13 1.31 14.19
CA ALA A 354 0.02 -0.14 14.00
C ALA A 354 -0.94 -0.79 15.02
N ILE A 355 -2.21 -0.40 14.99
CA ILE A 355 -3.25 -0.97 15.85
C ILE A 355 -3.51 -2.42 15.45
N PRO A 356 -3.33 -3.41 16.36
CA PRO A 356 -3.41 -4.81 16.04
C PRO A 356 -4.85 -5.34 16.11
N PHE A 357 -5.38 -5.84 14.99
CA PHE A 357 -6.60 -6.64 14.95
C PHE A 357 -6.21 -8.13 14.94
N LYS A 358 -6.38 -8.79 16.06
CA LYS A 358 -6.14 -10.22 16.19
C LYS A 358 -7.25 -11.03 15.54
N TYR A 359 -6.93 -12.28 15.17
CA TYR A 359 -7.97 -13.19 14.65
C TYR A 359 -9.04 -13.46 15.71
N ASP A 360 -10.27 -13.07 15.42
CA ASP A 360 -11.47 -13.44 16.16
C ASP A 360 -12.68 -13.54 15.22
N ASN A 361 -13.65 -14.39 15.57
CA ASN A 361 -14.92 -14.49 14.86
C ASN A 361 -15.96 -13.46 15.33
N ALA A 362 -15.76 -12.88 16.50
CA ALA A 362 -16.60 -11.83 17.05
C ALA A 362 -16.16 -10.44 16.54
N TRP A 363 -17.10 -9.52 16.50
CA TRP A 363 -16.82 -8.10 16.37
C TRP A 363 -16.34 -7.54 17.69
N GLU A 364 -15.21 -6.87 17.68
CA GLU A 364 -14.59 -6.26 18.86
C GLU A 364 -14.60 -4.74 18.73
N MET A 365 -14.69 -4.05 19.88
CA MET A 365 -14.48 -2.62 19.98
C MET A 365 -13.06 -2.37 20.48
N LEU A 366 -12.30 -1.61 19.74
CA LEU A 366 -10.99 -1.13 20.11
C LEU A 366 -11.08 0.39 20.33
N THR A 367 -10.57 0.84 21.47
CA THR A 367 -10.57 2.25 21.89
C THR A 367 -9.13 2.68 22.15
#